data_38c7c1b759dd3d2861c62ac243056ee3
#
_entry.id   38c7c1b759dd3d2861c62ac243056ee3
#
_cell.length_a   1.000
_cell.length_b   1.000
_cell.length_c   1.000
_cell.angle_alpha   90.00
_cell.angle_beta   90.00
_cell.angle_gamma   90.00
#
_symmetry.space_group_name_H-M   'P 1'
#
loop_
_entity.id
_entity.type
_entity.pdbx_description
1 polymer ?
#
loop_
_entity_poly.entity_id
_entity_poly.type
_entity_poly.pdbx_seq_one_letter_code
_entity_poly.pdbx_strand_id
1 'polypeptide(L)'
;MFNSQSQRSKQFLWIASLVIAADFALLNLSLTFFENPAIESIAKSTIALDIAFLLVSIVTAGYVFFIGTMPTWGYDFSEPFVDLAFEFLSSKQATETAAQRRIRDLKYALQVLSEVMKNNEVRTARLSRIGLLIRVAVGCTFCAVSMMFAVRLEMLWSLL
;
A
#
# COMPACT_ATOMS: atom_id res chain seq x y z
N MET A 1 -9.40 -4.37 18.33
CA MET A 1 -8.87 -3.31 17.43
C MET A 1 -7.69 -3.76 16.55
N PHE A 2 -6.84 -4.65 16.99
CA PHE A 2 -5.67 -5.18 16.25
C PHE A 2 -6.01 -5.91 14.94
N ASN A 3 -7.13 -6.63 14.90
CA ASN A 3 -7.55 -7.40 13.72
C ASN A 3 -7.91 -6.52 12.51
N SER A 4 -8.42 -5.30 12.73
CA SER A 4 -8.90 -4.45 11.64
C SER A 4 -7.78 -3.85 10.76
N GLN A 5 -6.62 -3.55 11.34
CA GLN A 5 -5.49 -2.97 10.58
C GLN A 5 -4.75 -4.04 9.76
N SER A 6 -4.60 -5.25 10.31
CA SER A 6 -4.04 -6.38 9.57
C SER A 6 -4.93 -6.78 8.40
N GLN A 7 -6.25 -6.76 8.59
CA GLN A 7 -7.21 -6.99 7.51
C GLN A 7 -7.13 -5.92 6.41
N ARG A 8 -7.02 -4.64 6.77
CA ARG A 8 -6.86 -3.55 5.78
C ARG A 8 -5.58 -3.69 4.96
N SER A 9 -4.47 -4.06 5.58
CA SER A 9 -3.23 -4.31 4.86
C SER A 9 -3.37 -5.44 3.85
N LYS A 10 -3.99 -6.56 4.23
CA LYS A 10 -4.28 -7.68 3.34
C LYS A 10 -5.22 -7.30 2.19
N GLN A 11 -6.25 -6.49 2.47
CA GLN A 11 -7.15 -5.97 1.44
C GLN A 11 -6.42 -5.10 0.42
N PHE A 12 -5.52 -4.23 0.86
CA PHE A 12 -4.72 -3.40 -0.04
C PHE A 12 -3.78 -4.22 -0.94
N LEU A 13 -3.14 -5.25 -0.39
CA LEU A 13 -2.31 -6.17 -1.17
C LEU A 13 -3.15 -6.93 -2.21
N TRP A 14 -4.32 -7.39 -1.84
CA TRP A 14 -5.22 -8.08 -2.75
C TRP A 14 -5.69 -7.16 -3.89
N ILE A 15 -6.10 -5.93 -3.58
CA ILE A 15 -6.48 -4.92 -4.58
C ILE A 15 -5.30 -4.61 -5.51
N ALA A 16 -4.10 -4.40 -4.98
CA ALA A 16 -2.91 -4.14 -5.79
C ALA A 16 -2.61 -5.30 -6.75
N SER A 17 -2.75 -6.54 -6.30
CA SER A 17 -2.56 -7.73 -7.15
C SER A 17 -3.59 -7.79 -8.28
N LEU A 18 -4.85 -7.46 -8.00
CA LEU A 18 -5.90 -7.41 -9.02
C LEU A 18 -5.65 -6.31 -10.04
N VAL A 19 -5.24 -5.12 -9.59
CA VAL A 19 -4.91 -4.00 -10.48
C VAL A 19 -3.76 -4.39 -11.39
N ILE A 20 -2.68 -4.96 -10.85
CA ILE A 20 -1.53 -5.42 -11.64
C ILE A 20 -1.97 -6.45 -12.70
N ALA A 21 -2.77 -7.44 -12.33
CA ALA A 21 -3.24 -8.46 -13.27
C ALA A 21 -4.12 -7.88 -14.37
N ALA A 22 -5.03 -6.96 -14.03
CA ALA A 22 -5.87 -6.26 -14.99
C ALA A 22 -5.03 -5.39 -15.93
N ASP A 23 -4.07 -4.63 -15.40
CA ASP A 23 -3.21 -3.75 -16.18
C ASP A 23 -2.33 -4.51 -17.16
N PHE A 24 -1.80 -5.68 -16.79
CA PHE A 24 -1.06 -6.54 -17.72
C PHE A 24 -1.95 -7.06 -18.85
N ALA A 25 -3.18 -7.43 -18.55
CA ALA A 25 -4.12 -7.87 -19.59
C ALA A 25 -4.46 -6.72 -20.56
N LEU A 26 -4.72 -5.51 -20.03
CA LEU A 26 -4.98 -4.31 -20.82
C LEU A 26 -3.76 -3.89 -21.63
N LEU A 27 -2.56 -3.94 -21.04
CA LEU A 27 -1.32 -3.60 -21.71
C LEU A 27 -1.07 -4.50 -22.93
N ASN A 28 -1.27 -5.80 -22.80
CA ASN A 28 -1.16 -6.74 -23.92
C ASN A 28 -2.16 -6.41 -25.03
N LEU A 29 -3.40 -6.05 -24.66
CA LEU A 29 -4.42 -5.63 -25.62
C LEU A 29 -4.01 -4.32 -26.33
N SER A 30 -3.53 -3.31 -25.60
CA SER A 30 -3.10 -2.02 -26.15
C SER A 30 -1.91 -2.18 -27.09
N LEU A 31 -0.94 -3.04 -26.75
CA LEU A 31 0.19 -3.36 -27.63
C LEU A 31 -0.27 -4.00 -28.94
N THR A 32 -1.20 -4.95 -28.88
CA THR A 32 -1.77 -5.59 -30.07
C THR A 32 -2.45 -4.57 -31.00
N PHE A 33 -3.15 -3.59 -30.43
CA PHE A 33 -3.74 -2.50 -31.23
C PHE A 33 -2.67 -1.55 -31.78
N PHE A 34 -1.63 -1.24 -31.02
CA PHE A 34 -0.55 -0.35 -31.47
C PHE A 34 0.21 -0.90 -32.68
N GLU A 35 0.40 -2.21 -32.73
CA GLU A 35 1.08 -2.91 -33.83
C GLU A 35 0.22 -3.02 -35.11
N ASN A 36 -1.09 -2.78 -35.02
CA ASN A 36 -1.98 -2.90 -36.16
C ASN A 36 -1.72 -1.76 -37.17
N PRO A 37 -1.32 -2.07 -38.41
CA PRO A 37 -1.02 -1.06 -39.45
C PRO A 37 -2.23 -0.29 -39.95
N ALA A 38 -3.44 -0.82 -39.76
CA ALA A 38 -4.69 -0.19 -40.17
C ALA A 38 -5.13 0.97 -39.25
N ILE A 39 -4.44 1.18 -38.14
CA ILE A 39 -4.79 2.23 -37.17
C ILE A 39 -4.12 3.55 -37.57
N GLU A 40 -4.93 4.60 -37.63
CA GLU A 40 -4.47 5.96 -37.94
C GLU A 40 -3.50 6.52 -36.89
N SER A 41 -2.68 7.48 -37.30
CA SER A 41 -1.63 8.07 -36.44
C SER A 41 -2.19 8.73 -35.18
N ILE A 42 -3.38 9.32 -35.24
CA ILE A 42 -4.06 9.95 -34.08
C ILE A 42 -4.45 8.88 -33.06
N ALA A 43 -5.05 7.78 -33.50
CA ALA A 43 -5.40 6.67 -32.61
C ALA A 43 -4.15 6.03 -32.01
N LYS A 44 -3.03 5.96 -32.74
CA LYS A 44 -1.75 5.48 -32.18
C LYS A 44 -1.21 6.35 -31.06
N SER A 45 -1.36 7.67 -31.14
CA SER A 45 -0.94 8.58 -30.05
C SER A 45 -1.79 8.36 -28.79
N THR A 46 -3.09 8.12 -28.93
CA THR A 46 -3.99 7.82 -27.84
C THR A 46 -3.64 6.47 -27.17
N ILE A 47 -3.33 5.45 -27.98
CA ILE A 47 -2.89 4.14 -27.48
C ILE A 47 -1.54 4.26 -26.75
N ALA A 48 -0.60 5.06 -27.26
CA ALA A 48 0.67 5.29 -26.59
C ALA A 48 0.49 5.94 -25.21
N LEU A 49 -0.45 6.89 -25.08
CA LEU A 49 -0.80 7.51 -23.82
C LEU A 49 -1.46 6.51 -22.86
N ASP A 50 -2.33 5.65 -23.39
CA ASP A 50 -2.95 4.54 -22.66
C ASP A 50 -1.90 3.60 -22.07
N ILE A 51 -0.94 3.18 -22.88
CA ILE A 51 0.20 2.36 -22.42
C ILE A 51 0.96 3.06 -21.29
N ALA A 52 1.20 4.37 -21.40
CA ALA A 52 1.89 5.13 -20.37
C ALA A 52 1.10 5.13 -19.03
N PHE A 53 -0.22 5.32 -19.08
CA PHE A 53 -1.05 5.22 -17.87
C PHE A 53 -1.03 3.82 -17.24
N LEU A 54 -1.08 2.76 -18.05
CA LEU A 54 -1.00 1.39 -17.56
C LEU A 54 0.37 1.11 -16.90
N LEU A 55 1.47 1.58 -17.50
CA LEU A 55 2.80 1.44 -16.89
C LEU A 55 2.90 2.18 -15.54
N VAL A 56 2.36 3.40 -15.45
CA VAL A 56 2.32 4.16 -14.18
C VAL A 56 1.49 3.40 -13.15
N SER A 57 0.36 2.83 -13.53
CA SER A 57 -0.49 2.03 -12.65
C SER A 57 0.26 0.79 -12.13
N ILE A 58 0.88 0.01 -13.02
CA ILE A 58 1.65 -1.19 -12.67
C ILE A 58 2.78 -0.86 -11.70
N VAL A 59 3.57 0.19 -11.99
CA VAL A 59 4.67 0.62 -11.11
C VAL A 59 4.14 1.05 -9.74
N THR A 60 3.05 1.81 -9.73
CA THR A 60 2.45 2.30 -8.48
C THR A 60 1.88 1.15 -7.65
N ALA A 61 1.15 0.22 -8.27
CA ALA A 61 0.60 -0.95 -7.60
C ALA A 61 1.71 -1.93 -7.13
N GLY A 62 2.77 -2.11 -7.94
CA GLY A 62 3.95 -2.89 -7.57
C GLY A 62 4.69 -2.29 -6.37
N TYR A 63 4.80 -0.97 -6.30
CA TYR A 63 5.38 -0.28 -5.15
C TYR A 63 4.53 -0.46 -3.88
N VAL A 64 3.19 -0.41 -4.01
CA VAL A 64 2.27 -0.74 -2.91
C VAL A 64 2.48 -2.16 -2.43
N PHE A 65 2.63 -3.12 -3.35
CA PHE A 65 2.89 -4.51 -3.01
C PHE A 65 4.22 -4.65 -2.25
N PHE A 66 5.28 -4.01 -2.73
CA PHE A 66 6.59 -4.00 -2.09
C PHE A 66 6.53 -3.42 -0.67
N ILE A 67 5.92 -2.23 -0.49
CA ILE A 67 5.77 -1.62 0.84
C ILE A 67 4.89 -2.48 1.75
N GLY A 68 3.83 -3.07 1.20
CA GLY A 68 2.88 -3.88 1.97
C GLY A 68 3.46 -5.20 2.47
N THR A 69 4.43 -5.77 1.74
CA THR A 69 5.14 -7.01 2.13
C THR A 69 6.32 -6.75 3.05
N MET A 70 6.81 -5.51 3.14
CA MET A 70 7.86 -5.19 4.11
C MET A 70 7.38 -5.46 5.53
N PRO A 71 8.16 -6.20 6.33
CA PRO A 71 7.83 -6.45 7.72
C PRO A 71 7.58 -5.11 8.41
N THR A 72 6.39 -4.95 8.96
CA THR A 72 6.06 -3.82 9.81
C THR A 72 6.81 -4.03 11.12
N TRP A 73 8.02 -3.47 11.21
CA TRP A 73 8.73 -3.35 12.48
C TRP A 73 7.80 -2.68 13.47
N GLY A 74 7.25 -3.43 14.40
CA GLY A 74 6.39 -2.80 15.39
C GLY A 74 5.44 -3.68 16.18
N TYR A 75 5.39 -4.99 15.94
CA TYR A 75 4.59 -5.89 16.76
C TYR A 75 5.22 -7.25 17.06
N ASP A 76 6.35 -7.56 16.52
CA ASP A 76 7.19 -8.51 17.20
C ASP A 76 7.64 -7.79 18.46
N PHE A 77 7.63 -8.47 19.57
CA PHE A 77 8.27 -8.04 20.81
C PHE A 77 9.75 -7.77 20.46
N SER A 78 9.97 -6.64 19.81
CA SER A 78 11.28 -6.25 19.31
C SER A 78 12.18 -6.02 20.50
N GLU A 79 13.46 -6.20 20.30
CA GLU A 79 14.50 -6.04 21.31
C GLU A 79 14.24 -4.90 22.32
N PRO A 80 13.79 -3.68 21.89
CA PRO A 80 13.48 -2.61 22.86
C PRO A 80 12.38 -2.97 23.86
N PHE A 81 11.42 -3.81 23.49
CA PHE A 81 10.33 -4.20 24.39
C PHE A 81 10.78 -5.28 25.37
N VAL A 82 11.63 -6.18 24.90
CA VAL A 82 12.25 -7.22 25.72
C VAL A 82 13.24 -6.58 26.68
N ASP A 83 14.06 -5.64 26.20
CA ASP A 83 15.02 -4.89 27.01
C ASP A 83 14.34 -4.07 28.10
N LEU A 84 13.24 -3.35 27.73
CA LEU A 84 12.42 -2.60 28.68
C LEU A 84 11.78 -3.51 29.75
N ALA A 85 11.28 -4.68 29.33
CA ALA A 85 10.71 -5.65 30.25
C ALA A 85 11.81 -6.26 31.15
N PHE A 86 13.00 -6.49 30.60
CA PHE A 86 14.15 -7.01 31.35
C PHE A 86 14.69 -5.98 32.34
N GLU A 87 14.80 -4.72 31.94
CA GLU A 87 15.17 -3.60 32.80
C GLU A 87 14.16 -3.42 33.93
N PHE A 88 12.86 -3.49 33.62
CA PHE A 88 11.79 -3.45 34.60
C PHE A 88 11.87 -4.61 35.62
N LEU A 89 12.12 -5.83 35.12
CA LEU A 89 12.25 -7.01 36.00
C LEU A 89 13.54 -7.00 36.82
N SER A 90 14.66 -6.54 36.25
CA SER A 90 15.96 -6.47 36.91
C SER A 90 16.04 -5.34 37.94
N SER A 91 15.28 -4.25 37.76
CA SER A 91 15.22 -3.12 38.68
C SER A 91 14.43 -3.41 39.96
N LYS A 92 13.98 -4.64 40.16
CA LYS A 92 13.21 -5.09 41.33
C LYS A 92 14.13 -5.16 42.57
N GLN A 93 14.25 -4.04 43.27
CA GLN A 93 15.03 -3.99 44.54
C GLN A 93 14.18 -4.53 45.67
N ALA A 94 14.80 -5.41 46.47
CA ALA A 94 14.15 -6.06 47.62
C ALA A 94 13.72 -5.11 48.76
N THR A 95 14.22 -3.85 48.74
CA THR A 95 14.02 -2.84 49.79
C THR A 95 13.00 -1.74 49.38
N GLU A 96 12.30 -1.89 48.28
CA GLU A 96 11.42 -0.87 47.71
C GLU A 96 10.10 -0.76 48.46
N THR A 97 9.73 0.46 48.85
CA THR A 97 8.44 0.71 49.48
C THR A 97 7.25 0.53 48.49
N ALA A 98 6.06 0.22 49.00
CA ALA A 98 4.88 0.02 48.15
C ALA A 98 4.56 1.24 47.25
N ALA A 99 4.84 2.47 47.72
CA ALA A 99 4.66 3.70 46.95
C ALA A 99 5.68 3.81 45.78
N GLN A 100 6.94 3.52 46.05
CA GLN A 100 8.02 3.51 45.03
C GLN A 100 7.73 2.48 43.93
N ARG A 101 7.23 1.31 44.32
CA ARG A 101 6.84 0.25 43.41
C ARG A 101 5.72 0.69 42.46
N ARG A 102 4.67 1.34 43.00
CA ARG A 102 3.57 1.90 42.18
C ARG A 102 4.04 2.96 41.20
N ILE A 103 4.94 3.87 41.62
CA ILE A 103 5.50 4.92 40.76
C ILE A 103 6.31 4.30 39.60
N ARG A 104 7.12 3.28 39.88
CA ARG A 104 7.88 2.57 38.89
C ARG A 104 6.97 1.87 37.88
N ASP A 105 5.97 1.13 38.35
CA ASP A 105 5.02 0.42 37.50
C ASP A 105 4.24 1.39 36.59
N LEU A 106 3.91 2.56 37.11
CA LEU A 106 3.24 3.61 36.33
C LEU A 106 4.15 4.23 35.26
N LYS A 107 5.42 4.48 35.61
CA LYS A 107 6.42 4.96 34.63
C LYS A 107 6.63 3.95 33.52
N TYR A 108 6.75 2.67 33.85
CA TYR A 108 6.86 1.60 32.84
C TYR A 108 5.62 1.53 31.94
N ALA A 109 4.42 1.57 32.49
CA ALA A 109 3.20 1.56 31.73
C ALA A 109 3.09 2.77 30.78
N LEU A 110 3.50 3.96 31.23
CA LEU A 110 3.53 5.16 30.39
C LEU A 110 4.56 5.06 29.26
N GLN A 111 5.71 4.48 29.53
CA GLN A 111 6.76 4.30 28.52
C GLN A 111 6.30 3.30 27.45
N VAL A 112 5.74 2.17 27.86
CA VAL A 112 5.12 1.18 26.95
C VAL A 112 4.02 1.80 26.13
N LEU A 113 3.14 2.58 26.75
CA LEU A 113 2.04 3.28 26.05
C LEU A 113 2.59 4.26 25.01
N SER A 114 3.61 5.04 25.35
CA SER A 114 4.28 5.98 24.45
C SER A 114 4.86 5.29 23.21
N GLU A 115 5.55 4.16 23.38
CA GLU A 115 6.08 3.38 22.26
C GLU A 115 4.97 2.78 21.38
N VAL A 116 3.90 2.26 21.99
CA VAL A 116 2.74 1.75 21.26
C VAL A 116 2.06 2.86 20.45
N MET A 117 1.92 4.06 21.01
CA MET A 117 1.34 5.21 20.30
C MET A 117 2.21 5.62 19.11
N LYS A 118 3.52 5.77 19.29
CA LYS A 118 4.47 6.11 18.25
C LYS A 118 4.44 5.10 17.09
N ASN A 119 4.44 3.82 17.40
CA ASN A 119 4.35 2.76 16.40
C ASN A 119 3.03 2.77 15.65
N ASN A 120 1.92 3.09 16.34
CA ASN A 120 0.60 3.23 15.71
C ASN A 120 0.55 4.44 14.75
N GLU A 121 1.17 5.55 15.10
CA GLU A 121 1.25 6.74 14.22
C GLU A 121 2.01 6.42 12.92
N VAL A 122 3.18 5.80 13.02
CA VAL A 122 3.99 5.38 11.86
C VAL A 122 3.20 4.42 10.97
N ARG A 123 2.51 3.46 11.58
CA ARG A 123 1.69 2.48 10.86
C ARG A 123 0.49 3.13 10.17
N THR A 124 -0.18 4.06 10.84
CA THR A 124 -1.33 4.79 10.29
C THR A 124 -0.91 5.67 9.11
N ALA A 125 0.21 6.38 9.23
CA ALA A 125 0.79 7.17 8.14
C ALA A 125 1.14 6.30 6.93
N ARG A 126 1.72 5.10 7.16
CA ARG A 126 2.03 4.13 6.11
C ARG A 126 0.77 3.63 5.40
N LEU A 127 -0.26 3.24 6.14
CA LEU A 127 -1.53 2.79 5.57
C LEU A 127 -2.23 3.89 4.76
N SER A 128 -2.14 5.14 5.21
CA SER A 128 -2.67 6.29 4.48
C SER A 128 -1.95 6.48 3.14
N ARG A 129 -0.62 6.39 3.10
CA ARG A 129 0.18 6.47 1.86
C ARG A 129 -0.15 5.33 0.90
N ILE A 130 -0.25 4.10 1.39
CA ILE A 130 -0.66 2.93 0.61
C ILE A 130 -2.05 3.16 0.00
N GLY A 131 -3.00 3.64 0.79
CA GLY A 131 -4.35 3.95 0.32
C GLY A 131 -4.38 5.02 -0.78
N LEU A 132 -3.52 6.05 -0.69
CA LEU A 132 -3.38 7.06 -1.73
C LEU A 132 -2.82 6.46 -3.03
N LEU A 133 -1.75 5.69 -2.93
CA LEU A 133 -1.12 5.05 -4.09
C LEU A 133 -2.07 4.09 -4.82
N ILE A 134 -2.87 3.33 -4.10
CA ILE A 134 -3.91 2.48 -4.71
C ILE A 134 -4.93 3.30 -5.47
N ARG A 135 -5.38 4.45 -4.92
CA ARG A 135 -6.31 5.32 -5.63
C ARG A 135 -5.71 5.88 -6.92
N VAL A 136 -4.42 6.22 -6.91
CA VAL A 136 -3.71 6.66 -8.11
C VAL A 136 -3.63 5.52 -9.14
N ALA A 137 -3.24 4.32 -8.74
CA ALA A 137 -3.17 3.17 -9.63
C ALA A 137 -4.54 2.88 -10.27
N VAL A 138 -5.59 2.74 -9.47
CA VAL A 138 -6.96 2.51 -9.95
C VAL A 138 -7.43 3.65 -10.88
N GLY A 139 -7.09 4.90 -10.56
CA GLY A 139 -7.41 6.05 -11.41
C GLY A 139 -6.73 5.98 -12.77
N CYS A 140 -5.45 5.60 -12.81
CA CYS A 140 -4.70 5.39 -14.06
C CYS A 140 -5.30 4.26 -14.89
N THR A 141 -5.63 3.12 -14.28
CA THR A 141 -6.31 1.99 -14.95
C THR A 141 -7.64 2.43 -15.56
N PHE A 142 -8.43 3.21 -14.80
CA PHE A 142 -9.71 3.71 -15.29
C PHE A 142 -9.55 4.67 -16.48
N CYS A 143 -8.56 5.57 -16.44
CA CYS A 143 -8.22 6.43 -17.56
C CYS A 143 -7.84 5.63 -18.80
N ALA A 144 -6.99 4.60 -18.62
CA ALA A 144 -6.59 3.71 -19.69
C ALA A 144 -7.78 2.99 -20.33
N VAL A 145 -8.64 2.38 -19.54
CA VAL A 145 -9.88 1.72 -20.03
C VAL A 145 -10.75 2.71 -20.82
N SER A 146 -10.90 3.94 -20.33
CA SER A 146 -11.70 4.97 -21.00
C SER A 146 -11.11 5.36 -22.36
N MET A 147 -9.77 5.47 -22.45
CA MET A 147 -9.08 5.78 -23.72
C MET A 147 -9.23 4.64 -24.72
N MET A 148 -9.05 3.39 -24.30
CA MET A 148 -9.28 2.22 -25.15
C MET A 148 -10.70 2.14 -25.68
N PHE A 149 -11.67 2.49 -24.84
CA PHE A 149 -13.06 2.54 -25.25
C PHE A 149 -13.33 3.64 -26.30
N ALA A 150 -12.73 4.83 -26.11
CA ALA A 150 -12.82 5.91 -27.09
C ALA A 150 -12.24 5.52 -28.46
N VAL A 151 -11.05 4.93 -28.47
CA VAL A 151 -10.39 4.42 -29.72
C VAL A 151 -11.30 3.40 -30.42
N ARG A 152 -11.91 2.49 -29.68
CA ARG A 152 -12.83 1.50 -30.26
C ARG A 152 -14.08 2.14 -30.86
N LEU A 153 -14.63 3.14 -30.20
CA LEU A 153 -15.78 3.88 -30.75
C LEU A 153 -15.42 4.59 -32.04
N GLU A 154 -14.28 5.28 -32.10
CA GLU A 154 -13.81 5.93 -33.33
C GLU A 154 -13.66 4.93 -34.50
N MET A 155 -13.08 3.77 -34.21
CA MET A 155 -12.94 2.71 -35.21
C MET A 155 -14.29 2.20 -35.71
N LEU A 156 -15.30 2.07 -34.85
CA LEU A 156 -16.66 1.66 -35.24
C LEU A 156 -17.35 2.73 -36.12
N TRP A 157 -17.17 4.02 -35.77
CA TRP A 157 -17.73 5.12 -36.55
C TRP A 157 -17.08 5.26 -37.94
N SER A 158 -15.81 4.90 -38.09
CA SER A 158 -15.13 4.93 -39.39
C SER A 158 -15.53 3.78 -40.33
N LEU A 159 -16.23 2.76 -39.82
CA LEU A 159 -16.73 1.62 -40.59
C LEU A 159 -18.20 1.78 -41.03
N LEU A 160 -18.93 2.77 -40.49
CA LEU A 160 -20.30 3.14 -40.85
C LEU A 160 -20.33 4.25 -41.84
#